data_ba48bdc8ebebd290410f6e8b64eb0f58
#
_entry.id   ba48bdc8ebebd290410f6e8b64eb0f58
#
_cell.length_a   1.000
_cell.length_b   1.000
_cell.length_c   1.000
_cell.angle_alpha   90.00
_cell.angle_beta   90.00
_cell.angle_gamma   90.00
#
_symmetry.space_group_name_H-M   'P 1'
#
loop_
_entity.id
_entity.type
_entity.pdbx_description
1 polymer ?
#
loop_
_entity_poly.entity_id
_entity_poly.type
_entity_poly.pdbx_seq_one_letter_code
_entity_poly.pdbx_strand_id
1 'polypeptide(L)'
;MRREELAALAGVGVSWYTWLEQGRDINPSPEVLDALARALRLDAAERRTLFALARTELPLADDVAGTDPDRLDGDIDQLIALVDSLHPNPACLLGPMTRILAWNRAASVVLGSPNHLAPGRRYLLWWLMVDPGEGGLTPQREGTARLTLARFRAEYARHVGEQEYEEFVAQIRERSEQFRDWWDEHEVIEAQRGTKVIEHPQLGTLRLHHAQTVPTGQPELRMAVYAPADEATRTALATL
;
A
#
# COMPACT_ATOMS: atom_id res chain seq x y z
N MET A 1 -9.26 -38.12 1.60
CA MET A 1 -7.78 -38.09 1.57
C MET A 1 -7.27 -38.51 2.94
N ARG A 2 -6.34 -39.42 3.03
CA ARG A 2 -5.76 -39.85 4.32
C ARG A 2 -4.64 -38.89 4.73
N ARG A 3 -4.35 -38.79 6.05
CA ARG A 3 -3.27 -37.93 6.56
C ARG A 3 -1.91 -38.17 5.91
N GLU A 4 -1.60 -39.43 5.64
CA GLU A 4 -0.35 -39.84 4.99
C GLU A 4 -0.27 -39.33 3.56
N GLU A 5 -1.38 -39.38 2.81
CA GLU A 5 -1.49 -38.88 1.46
C GLU A 5 -1.33 -37.36 1.40
N LEU A 6 -1.95 -36.65 2.35
CA LEU A 6 -1.87 -35.21 2.43
C LEU A 6 -0.47 -34.74 2.81
N ALA A 7 0.12 -35.36 3.82
CA ALA A 7 1.50 -35.07 4.23
C ALA A 7 2.49 -35.28 3.08
N ALA A 8 2.33 -36.36 2.32
CA ALA A 8 3.16 -36.64 1.14
C ALA A 8 2.97 -35.59 0.05
N LEU A 9 1.72 -35.15 -0.24
CA LEU A 9 1.43 -34.10 -1.22
C LEU A 9 1.97 -32.72 -0.81
N ALA A 10 1.96 -32.43 0.49
CA ALA A 10 2.49 -31.19 1.03
C ALA A 10 4.01 -31.22 1.28
N GLY A 11 4.68 -32.38 1.05
CA GLY A 11 6.12 -32.54 1.25
C GLY A 11 6.55 -32.49 2.71
N VAL A 12 5.66 -32.82 3.67
CA VAL A 12 5.94 -32.80 5.11
C VAL A 12 5.87 -34.21 5.73
N GLY A 13 6.51 -34.38 6.88
CA GLY A 13 6.42 -35.64 7.61
C GLY A 13 5.01 -35.86 8.21
N VAL A 14 4.51 -37.11 8.18
CA VAL A 14 3.19 -37.47 8.72
C VAL A 14 3.06 -37.10 10.21
N SER A 15 4.12 -37.32 11.00
CA SER A 15 4.14 -36.94 12.40
C SER A 15 4.02 -35.43 12.60
N TRP A 16 4.72 -34.65 11.78
CA TRP A 16 4.68 -33.20 11.82
C TRP A 16 3.28 -32.69 11.43
N TYR A 17 2.67 -33.23 10.37
CA TYR A 17 1.31 -32.90 9.98
C TYR A 17 0.29 -33.24 11.09
N THR A 18 0.49 -34.39 11.76
CA THR A 18 -0.35 -34.77 12.90
C THR A 18 -0.24 -33.78 14.06
N TRP A 19 0.95 -33.24 14.33
CA TRP A 19 1.15 -32.22 15.35
C TRP A 19 0.44 -30.90 15.00
N LEU A 20 0.48 -30.51 13.72
CA LEU A 20 -0.26 -29.35 13.23
C LEU A 20 -1.77 -29.51 13.47
N GLU A 21 -2.35 -30.65 13.09
CA GLU A 21 -3.77 -30.94 13.33
C GLU A 21 -4.16 -30.97 14.82
N GLN A 22 -3.24 -31.36 15.67
CA GLN A 22 -3.42 -31.40 17.13
C GLN A 22 -3.26 -30.03 17.79
N GLY A 23 -2.95 -28.98 17.04
CA GLY A 23 -2.73 -27.63 17.56
C GLY A 23 -1.50 -27.51 18.47
N ARG A 24 -0.49 -28.36 18.27
CA ARG A 24 0.77 -28.21 19.00
C ARG A 24 1.49 -26.96 18.56
N ASP A 25 2.29 -26.40 19.46
CA ASP A 25 3.11 -25.22 19.20
C ASP A 25 4.24 -25.56 18.22
N ILE A 26 3.92 -25.56 16.93
CA ILE A 26 4.84 -25.70 15.81
C ILE A 26 4.74 -24.46 14.94
N ASN A 27 5.86 -24.05 14.38
CA ASN A 27 5.92 -22.87 13.53
C ASN A 27 6.08 -23.30 12.05
N PRO A 28 4.97 -23.45 11.29
CA PRO A 28 5.04 -23.81 9.88
C PRO A 28 5.64 -22.67 9.06
N SER A 29 6.55 -22.98 8.14
CA SER A 29 7.06 -21.99 7.21
C SER A 29 5.99 -21.63 6.16
N PRO A 30 6.09 -20.44 5.52
CA PRO A 30 5.17 -20.03 4.46
C PRO A 30 5.05 -21.07 3.33
N GLU A 31 6.17 -21.68 2.94
CA GLU A 31 6.22 -22.69 1.87
C GLU A 31 5.42 -23.95 2.25
N VAL A 32 5.47 -24.33 3.51
CA VAL A 32 4.71 -25.48 4.03
C VAL A 32 3.22 -25.16 4.07
N LEU A 33 2.84 -23.97 4.50
CA LEU A 33 1.44 -23.51 4.47
C LEU A 33 0.88 -23.46 3.05
N ASP A 34 1.67 -23.01 2.09
CA ASP A 34 1.33 -23.01 0.68
C ASP A 34 1.15 -24.43 0.12
N ALA A 35 2.06 -25.34 0.43
CA ALA A 35 1.95 -26.71 0.02
C ALA A 35 0.70 -27.38 0.59
N LEU A 36 0.37 -27.08 1.86
CA LEU A 36 -0.87 -27.55 2.49
C LEU A 36 -2.12 -26.94 1.81
N ALA A 37 -2.11 -25.65 1.53
CA ALA A 37 -3.22 -24.98 0.86
C ALA A 37 -3.51 -25.60 -0.52
N ARG A 38 -2.46 -25.86 -1.31
CA ARG A 38 -2.60 -26.56 -2.61
C ARG A 38 -3.09 -28.00 -2.45
N ALA A 39 -2.51 -28.74 -1.52
CA ALA A 39 -2.90 -30.15 -1.28
C ALA A 39 -4.37 -30.28 -0.82
N LEU A 40 -4.84 -29.33 -0.01
CA LEU A 40 -6.22 -29.23 0.45
C LEU A 40 -7.17 -28.58 -0.56
N ARG A 41 -6.63 -28.00 -1.63
CA ARG A 41 -7.38 -27.23 -2.65
C ARG A 41 -8.17 -26.07 -2.03
N LEU A 42 -7.55 -25.37 -1.08
CA LEU A 42 -8.15 -24.22 -0.45
C LEU A 42 -8.35 -23.09 -1.47
N ASP A 43 -9.48 -22.41 -1.35
CA ASP A 43 -9.71 -21.18 -2.10
C ASP A 43 -8.90 -20.01 -1.51
N ALA A 44 -8.94 -18.84 -2.18
CA ALA A 44 -8.19 -17.67 -1.76
C ALA A 44 -8.58 -17.15 -0.37
N ALA A 45 -9.84 -17.32 0.06
CA ALA A 45 -10.32 -16.92 1.39
C ALA A 45 -9.84 -17.89 2.46
N GLU A 46 -9.96 -19.17 2.19
CA GLU A 46 -9.51 -20.27 3.07
C GLU A 46 -7.98 -20.23 3.25
N ARG A 47 -7.23 -19.99 2.17
CA ARG A 47 -5.77 -19.81 2.21
C ARG A 47 -5.39 -18.64 3.12
N ARG A 48 -6.03 -17.47 2.96
CA ARG A 48 -5.79 -16.32 3.86
C ARG A 48 -6.05 -16.66 5.32
N THR A 49 -7.12 -17.40 5.59
CA THR A 49 -7.46 -17.84 6.94
C THR A 49 -6.40 -18.78 7.52
N LEU A 50 -5.89 -19.73 6.71
CA LEU A 50 -4.83 -20.64 7.13
C LEU A 50 -3.56 -19.88 7.57
N PHE A 51 -3.13 -18.90 6.78
CA PHE A 51 -1.95 -18.09 7.09
C PHE A 51 -2.19 -17.18 8.32
N ALA A 52 -3.37 -16.60 8.43
CA ALA A 52 -3.74 -15.78 9.60
C ALA A 52 -3.73 -16.60 10.90
N LEU A 53 -4.24 -17.82 10.88
CA LEU A 53 -4.23 -18.73 12.02
C LEU A 53 -2.81 -19.16 12.40
N ALA A 54 -1.93 -19.36 11.42
CA ALA A 54 -0.53 -19.69 11.64
C ALA A 54 0.29 -18.48 12.12
N ARG A 55 -0.29 -17.27 12.22
CA ARG A 55 0.40 -16.00 12.53
C ARG A 55 1.60 -15.75 11.61
N THR A 56 1.52 -16.23 10.40
CA THR A 56 2.54 -16.10 9.37
C THR A 56 2.01 -15.14 8.30
N GLU A 57 2.84 -14.20 7.87
CA GLU A 57 2.47 -13.35 6.74
C GLU A 57 2.28 -14.23 5.50
N LEU A 58 1.16 -14.00 4.80
CA LEU A 58 0.97 -14.60 3.49
C LEU A 58 2.17 -14.18 2.62
N PRO A 59 2.87 -15.12 1.97
CA PRO A 59 3.71 -14.73 0.84
C PRO A 59 2.81 -13.95 -0.12
N LEU A 60 3.25 -12.80 -0.56
CA LEU A 60 2.58 -12.06 -1.63
C LEU A 60 2.47 -13.04 -2.79
N ALA A 61 1.23 -13.42 -3.11
CA ALA A 61 0.98 -14.58 -3.90
C ALA A 61 1.55 -14.44 -5.32
N ASP A 62 2.36 -15.42 -5.70
CA ASP A 62 2.41 -15.90 -7.10
C ASP A 62 1.05 -16.50 -7.55
N ASP A 63 0.01 -16.42 -6.72
CA ASP A 63 -1.31 -16.99 -6.94
C ASP A 63 -2.32 -16.02 -7.56
N VAL A 64 -1.86 -15.12 -8.40
CA VAL A 64 -2.72 -14.58 -9.45
C VAL A 64 -2.42 -15.28 -10.79
N ALA A 65 -1.94 -16.52 -10.74
CA ALA A 65 -1.95 -17.43 -11.87
C ALA A 65 -3.40 -17.83 -12.15
N GLY A 66 -4.12 -16.93 -12.82
CA GLY A 66 -5.53 -17.10 -13.20
C GLY A 66 -6.34 -15.81 -13.15
N THR A 67 -5.76 -14.69 -12.75
CA THR A 67 -6.42 -13.40 -12.94
C THR A 67 -6.22 -12.98 -14.39
N ASP A 68 -7.32 -13.01 -15.14
CA ASP A 68 -7.42 -12.47 -16.48
C ASP A 68 -6.83 -11.04 -16.47
N PRO A 69 -5.81 -10.72 -17.28
CA PRO A 69 -5.25 -9.35 -17.33
C PRO A 69 -6.32 -8.28 -17.56
N ASP A 70 -7.33 -8.58 -18.37
CA ASP A 70 -8.47 -7.69 -18.64
C ASP A 70 -9.34 -7.46 -17.37
N ARG A 71 -9.31 -8.38 -16.42
CA ARG A 71 -10.05 -8.25 -15.16
C ARG A 71 -9.32 -7.37 -14.14
N LEU A 72 -7.98 -7.38 -14.14
CA LEU A 72 -7.17 -6.48 -13.31
C LEU A 72 -7.33 -5.02 -13.75
N ASP A 73 -7.34 -4.77 -15.06
CA ASP A 73 -7.57 -3.42 -15.59
C ASP A 73 -8.99 -2.92 -15.25
N GLY A 74 -10.01 -3.76 -15.38
CA GLY A 74 -11.39 -3.42 -15.01
C GLY A 74 -11.57 -3.12 -13.52
N ASP A 75 -10.88 -3.82 -12.64
CA ASP A 75 -10.92 -3.58 -11.20
C ASP A 75 -10.23 -2.26 -10.82
N ILE A 76 -9.14 -1.91 -11.51
CA ILE A 76 -8.45 -0.62 -11.30
C ILE A 76 -9.32 0.55 -11.76
N ASP A 77 -9.97 0.45 -12.90
CA ASP A 77 -10.90 1.47 -13.41
C ASP A 77 -12.06 1.73 -12.45
N GLN A 78 -12.61 0.68 -11.83
CA GLN A 78 -13.63 0.80 -10.81
C GLN A 78 -13.10 1.53 -9.56
N LEU A 79 -11.88 1.25 -9.12
CA LEU A 79 -11.25 1.93 -7.99
C LEU A 79 -10.95 3.40 -8.30
N ILE A 80 -10.55 3.71 -9.54
CA ILE A 80 -10.38 5.10 -10.01
C ILE A 80 -11.71 5.84 -9.96
N ALA A 81 -12.78 5.24 -10.49
CA ALA A 81 -14.12 5.82 -10.44
C ALA A 81 -14.62 6.01 -8.99
N LEU A 82 -14.29 5.08 -8.10
CA LEU A 82 -14.59 5.20 -6.67
C LEU A 82 -13.87 6.40 -6.05
N VAL A 83 -12.58 6.60 -6.34
CA VAL A 83 -11.82 7.76 -5.86
C VAL A 83 -12.47 9.07 -6.30
N ASP A 84 -12.92 9.18 -7.56
CA ASP A 84 -13.60 10.36 -8.07
C ASP A 84 -14.95 10.59 -7.39
N SER A 85 -15.69 9.52 -7.09
CA SER A 85 -17.00 9.59 -6.41
C SER A 85 -16.92 10.07 -4.95
N LEU A 86 -15.73 10.03 -4.34
CA LEU A 86 -15.52 10.51 -2.97
C LEU A 86 -15.49 12.03 -2.84
N HIS A 87 -15.54 12.78 -3.97
CA HIS A 87 -15.68 14.24 -3.91
C HIS A 87 -16.89 14.67 -3.05
N PRO A 88 -16.79 15.67 -2.16
CA PRO A 88 -15.70 16.63 -2.00
C PRO A 88 -14.60 16.20 -1.02
N ASN A 89 -14.56 14.96 -0.60
CA ASN A 89 -13.48 14.47 0.26
C ASN A 89 -12.22 14.20 -0.58
N PRO A 90 -11.05 14.76 -0.22
CA PRO A 90 -9.81 14.44 -0.90
C PRO A 90 -9.51 12.94 -0.85
N ALA A 91 -9.24 12.34 -2.00
CA ALA A 91 -8.95 10.92 -2.10
C ALA A 91 -7.94 10.64 -3.21
N CYS A 92 -7.16 9.57 -3.03
CA CYS A 92 -6.22 9.09 -4.02
C CYS A 92 -6.06 7.57 -3.99
N LEU A 93 -5.63 7.01 -5.11
CA LEU A 93 -5.24 5.62 -5.26
C LEU A 93 -3.77 5.56 -5.64
N LEU A 94 -3.01 4.80 -4.88
CA LEU A 94 -1.58 4.56 -5.10
C LEU A 94 -1.36 3.08 -5.44
N GLY A 95 -0.54 2.83 -6.43
CA GLY A 95 -0.03 1.51 -6.80
C GLY A 95 1.38 1.25 -6.29
N PRO A 96 2.02 0.20 -6.82
CA PRO A 96 3.41 -0.14 -6.51
C PRO A 96 4.35 1.06 -6.66
N MET A 97 5.44 1.04 -5.93
CA MET A 97 6.45 2.11 -5.91
C MET A 97 5.86 3.50 -5.59
N THR A 98 4.69 3.54 -4.92
CA THR A 98 3.94 4.77 -4.65
C THR A 98 3.40 5.48 -5.90
N ARG A 99 3.19 4.75 -7.01
CA ARG A 99 2.66 5.28 -8.27
C ARG A 99 1.26 5.86 -8.05
N ILE A 100 1.04 7.09 -8.51
CA ILE A 100 -0.27 7.76 -8.41
C ILE A 100 -1.15 7.25 -9.56
N LEU A 101 -2.15 6.44 -9.24
CA LEU A 101 -3.11 5.88 -10.20
C LEU A 101 -4.36 6.76 -10.33
N ALA A 102 -4.85 7.29 -9.20
CA ALA A 102 -5.95 8.25 -9.19
C ALA A 102 -5.72 9.32 -8.12
N TRP A 103 -6.22 10.53 -8.42
CA TRP A 103 -6.09 11.71 -7.56
C TRP A 103 -7.27 12.64 -7.88
N ASN A 104 -8.31 12.65 -7.01
CA ASN A 104 -9.51 13.39 -7.33
C ASN A 104 -9.33 14.91 -7.25
N ARG A 105 -10.34 15.64 -7.73
CA ARG A 105 -10.31 17.11 -7.77
C ARG A 105 -10.11 17.72 -6.38
N ALA A 106 -10.77 17.20 -5.36
CA ALA A 106 -10.64 17.71 -4.00
C ALA A 106 -9.21 17.49 -3.46
N ALA A 107 -8.59 16.33 -3.73
CA ALA A 107 -7.19 16.08 -3.40
C ALA A 107 -6.25 17.06 -4.13
N SER A 108 -6.54 17.40 -5.39
CA SER A 108 -5.75 18.38 -6.16
C SER A 108 -5.80 19.77 -5.55
N VAL A 109 -6.94 20.18 -5.00
CA VAL A 109 -7.07 21.48 -4.33
C VAL A 109 -6.41 21.44 -2.96
N VAL A 110 -6.75 20.45 -2.12
CA VAL A 110 -6.37 20.44 -0.69
C VAL A 110 -4.93 20.00 -0.46
N LEU A 111 -4.45 19.00 -1.20
CA LEU A 111 -3.12 18.38 -1.00
C LEU A 111 -2.09 18.84 -2.04
N GLY A 112 -2.57 19.53 -3.09
CA GLY A 112 -1.80 19.89 -4.26
C GLY A 112 -2.00 18.90 -5.42
N SER A 113 -1.56 19.29 -6.62
CA SER A 113 -1.77 18.50 -7.84
C SER A 113 -0.47 17.90 -8.36
N PRO A 114 -0.43 16.57 -8.64
CA PRO A 114 0.71 15.94 -9.29
C PRO A 114 0.75 16.13 -10.80
N ASN A 115 -0.13 16.96 -11.39
CA ASN A 115 -0.30 17.10 -12.83
C ASN A 115 0.90 17.76 -13.53
N HIS A 116 1.76 18.48 -12.79
CA HIS A 116 3.01 19.02 -13.32
C HIS A 116 4.06 17.93 -13.60
N LEU A 117 3.92 16.77 -12.95
CA LEU A 117 4.84 15.66 -13.17
C LEU A 117 4.60 15.00 -14.54
N ALA A 118 5.70 14.66 -15.22
CA ALA A 118 5.61 13.86 -16.43
C ALA A 118 4.91 12.50 -16.16
N PRO A 119 4.15 11.95 -17.12
CA PRO A 119 3.38 10.70 -16.90
C PRO A 119 4.21 9.55 -16.34
N GLY A 120 5.45 9.35 -16.80
CA GLY A 120 6.37 8.33 -16.30
C GLY A 120 7.00 8.63 -14.94
N ARG A 121 6.68 9.75 -14.30
CA ARG A 121 7.22 10.20 -13.00
C ARG A 121 6.13 10.54 -11.98
N ARG A 122 4.91 10.10 -12.21
CA ARG A 122 3.77 10.29 -11.29
C ARG A 122 3.82 9.30 -10.13
N TYR A 123 4.87 9.42 -9.32
CA TYR A 123 5.03 8.68 -8.06
C TYR A 123 4.97 9.67 -6.90
N LEU A 124 4.22 9.33 -5.84
CA LEU A 124 4.07 10.18 -4.67
C LEU A 124 5.43 10.47 -4.01
N LEU A 125 6.28 9.45 -3.90
CA LEU A 125 7.62 9.62 -3.35
C LEU A 125 8.48 10.56 -4.20
N TRP A 126 8.42 10.41 -5.54
CA TRP A 126 9.11 11.33 -6.46
C TRP A 126 8.63 12.77 -6.28
N TRP A 127 7.31 12.96 -6.25
CA TRP A 127 6.72 14.28 -6.06
C TRP A 127 7.15 14.93 -4.75
N LEU A 128 7.18 14.18 -3.66
CA LEU A 128 7.55 14.71 -2.34
C LEU A 128 9.04 15.00 -2.21
N MET A 129 9.90 14.19 -2.84
CA MET A 129 11.34 14.21 -2.59
C MET A 129 12.16 14.91 -3.70
N VAL A 130 11.68 14.88 -4.94
CA VAL A 130 12.45 15.37 -6.11
C VAL A 130 11.83 16.60 -6.73
N ASP A 131 10.51 16.60 -6.90
CA ASP A 131 9.79 17.66 -7.59
C ASP A 131 8.54 18.07 -6.79
N PRO A 132 8.74 18.67 -5.61
CA PRO A 132 7.62 19.05 -4.73
C PRO A 132 6.75 20.17 -5.29
N GLY A 133 7.10 20.76 -6.43
CA GLY A 133 6.42 21.89 -7.03
C GLY A 133 6.64 23.20 -6.28
N GLU A 134 5.81 24.20 -6.58
CA GLU A 134 5.88 25.49 -5.92
C GLU A 134 5.61 25.35 -4.41
N GLY A 135 6.52 25.84 -3.57
CA GLY A 135 6.41 25.76 -2.11
C GLY A 135 7.30 24.68 -1.45
N GLY A 136 7.90 23.80 -2.21
CA GLY A 136 8.87 22.82 -1.69
C GLY A 136 8.28 21.81 -0.71
N LEU A 137 9.14 21.18 0.07
CA LEU A 137 8.78 20.24 1.14
C LEU A 137 8.48 21.04 2.43
N THR A 138 7.21 21.41 2.62
CA THR A 138 6.78 22.09 3.84
C THR A 138 6.77 21.12 5.04
N PRO A 139 6.80 21.61 6.30
CA PRO A 139 6.72 20.74 7.49
C PRO A 139 5.50 19.80 7.49
N GLN A 140 4.35 20.24 6.96
CA GLN A 140 3.17 19.40 6.84
C GLN A 140 3.36 18.26 5.81
N ARG A 141 4.13 18.50 4.75
CA ARG A 141 4.46 17.49 3.72
C ARG A 141 5.59 16.57 4.16
N GLU A 142 6.48 17.04 5.03
CA GLU A 142 7.61 16.25 5.55
C GLU A 142 7.13 14.96 6.23
N GLY A 143 6.18 15.03 7.14
CA GLY A 143 5.61 13.86 7.79
C GLY A 143 5.00 12.85 6.81
N THR A 144 4.38 13.36 5.73
CA THR A 144 3.86 12.52 4.65
C THR A 144 5.00 11.89 3.85
N ALA A 145 6.06 12.64 3.58
CA ALA A 145 7.22 12.16 2.83
C ALA A 145 7.97 11.06 3.61
N ARG A 146 8.22 11.25 4.89
CA ARG A 146 8.85 10.25 5.77
C ARG A 146 8.02 8.96 5.82
N LEU A 147 6.71 9.07 6.00
CA LEU A 147 5.82 7.90 6.03
C LEU A 147 5.79 7.18 4.67
N THR A 148 5.75 7.94 3.57
CA THR A 148 5.77 7.37 2.21
C THR A 148 7.09 6.65 1.95
N LEU A 149 8.21 7.25 2.39
CA LEU A 149 9.53 6.63 2.29
C LEU A 149 9.64 5.35 3.11
N ALA A 150 9.17 5.36 4.35
CA ALA A 150 9.20 4.17 5.22
C ALA A 150 8.42 2.99 4.58
N ARG A 151 7.26 3.27 4.00
CA ARG A 151 6.45 2.27 3.29
C ARG A 151 7.13 1.77 2.01
N PHE A 152 7.67 2.69 1.21
CA PHE A 152 8.42 2.33 0.02
C PHE A 152 9.64 1.47 0.36
N ARG A 153 10.34 1.76 1.46
CA ARG A 153 11.46 0.94 1.92
C ARG A 153 11.04 -0.48 2.28
N ALA A 154 9.90 -0.64 2.96
CA ALA A 154 9.35 -1.95 3.29
C ALA A 154 8.91 -2.73 2.02
N GLU A 155 8.43 -2.04 1.01
CA GLU A 155 8.13 -2.61 -0.31
C GLU A 155 9.42 -3.01 -1.04
N TYR A 156 10.37 -2.08 -1.16
CA TYR A 156 11.67 -2.31 -1.79
C TYR A 156 12.41 -3.52 -1.21
N ALA A 157 12.34 -3.74 0.10
CA ALA A 157 12.98 -4.89 0.75
C ALA A 157 12.48 -6.25 0.21
N ARG A 158 11.29 -6.31 -0.38
CA ARG A 158 10.74 -7.52 -1.03
C ARG A 158 11.10 -7.64 -2.50
N HIS A 159 11.60 -6.55 -3.11
CA HIS A 159 11.92 -6.42 -4.53
C HIS A 159 13.40 -6.11 -4.78
N VAL A 160 14.26 -6.48 -3.80
CA VAL A 160 15.70 -6.28 -3.94
C VAL A 160 16.24 -7.05 -5.14
N GLY A 161 16.98 -6.36 -6.02
CA GLY A 161 17.53 -6.93 -7.26
C GLY A 161 16.61 -6.79 -8.47
N GLU A 162 15.39 -6.30 -8.32
CA GLU A 162 14.53 -5.95 -9.44
C GLU A 162 14.96 -4.61 -10.05
N GLN A 163 15.25 -4.63 -11.35
CA GLN A 163 15.84 -3.49 -12.06
C GLN A 163 15.02 -2.20 -11.90
N GLU A 164 13.71 -2.27 -12.00
CA GLU A 164 12.83 -1.10 -11.91
C GLU A 164 12.94 -0.40 -10.54
N TYR A 165 12.99 -1.17 -9.45
CA TYR A 165 13.14 -0.64 -8.10
C TYR A 165 14.53 -0.04 -7.87
N GLU A 166 15.58 -0.73 -8.33
CA GLU A 166 16.96 -0.25 -8.21
C GLU A 166 17.16 1.06 -8.98
N GLU A 167 16.67 1.14 -10.20
CA GLU A 167 16.73 2.34 -11.03
C GLU A 167 15.96 3.51 -10.40
N PHE A 168 14.78 3.25 -9.84
CA PHE A 168 13.97 4.27 -9.18
C PHE A 168 14.68 4.85 -7.96
N VAL A 169 15.24 3.99 -7.09
CA VAL A 169 16.03 4.42 -5.93
C VAL A 169 17.25 5.23 -6.37
N ALA A 170 18.00 4.73 -7.37
CA ALA A 170 19.19 5.43 -7.89
C ALA A 170 18.84 6.82 -8.42
N GLN A 171 17.74 6.95 -9.16
CA GLN A 171 17.29 8.23 -9.72
C GLN A 171 16.87 9.23 -8.63
N ILE A 172 16.19 8.80 -7.56
CA ILE A 172 15.82 9.70 -6.45
C ILE A 172 17.06 10.09 -5.66
N ARG A 173 17.96 9.14 -5.36
CA ARG A 173 19.22 9.41 -4.65
C ARG A 173 20.09 10.43 -5.38
N GLU A 174 20.14 10.39 -6.70
CA GLU A 174 20.90 11.35 -7.51
C GLU A 174 20.34 12.78 -7.35
N ARG A 175 19.01 12.93 -7.21
CA ARG A 175 18.32 14.22 -7.30
C ARG A 175 17.90 14.82 -5.96
N SER A 176 17.87 14.04 -4.89
CA SER A 176 17.41 14.49 -3.58
C SER A 176 18.43 14.15 -2.49
N GLU A 177 19.03 15.20 -1.92
CA GLU A 177 19.88 15.07 -0.74
C GLU A 177 19.07 14.56 0.46
N GLN A 178 17.90 15.13 0.67
CA GLN A 178 16.99 14.73 1.73
C GLN A 178 16.60 13.25 1.66
N PHE A 179 16.43 12.71 0.45
CA PHE A 179 16.16 11.28 0.28
C PHE A 179 17.38 10.46 0.69
N ARG A 180 18.61 10.87 0.32
CA ARG A 180 19.83 10.15 0.71
C ARG A 180 19.94 10.04 2.23
N ASP A 181 19.79 11.17 2.91
CA ASP A 181 19.91 11.24 4.37
C ASP A 181 18.87 10.31 5.04
N TRP A 182 17.61 10.46 4.67
CA TRP A 182 16.55 9.67 5.28
C TRP A 182 16.59 8.19 4.89
N TRP A 183 17.05 7.86 3.66
CA TRP A 183 17.18 6.47 3.22
C TRP A 183 18.14 5.69 4.12
N ASP A 184 19.23 6.31 4.52
CA ASP A 184 20.29 5.70 5.32
C ASP A 184 19.96 5.67 6.83
N GLU A 185 19.03 6.52 7.32
CA GLU A 185 18.61 6.61 8.75
C GLU A 185 17.84 5.38 9.25
N HIS A 186 17.25 4.57 8.37
CA HIS A 186 16.46 3.36 8.71
C HIS A 186 15.37 3.59 9.78
N GLU A 187 14.83 4.80 9.87
CA GLU A 187 13.80 5.15 10.84
C GLU A 187 12.52 4.34 10.58
N VAL A 188 12.04 3.64 11.62
CA VAL A 188 10.75 2.95 11.61
C VAL A 188 9.69 3.95 12.05
N ILE A 189 8.85 4.39 11.12
CA ILE A 189 7.77 5.33 11.40
C ILE A 189 6.47 4.56 11.48
N GLU A 190 5.85 4.56 12.65
CA GLU A 190 4.48 4.08 12.78
C GLU A 190 3.51 5.01 12.05
N ALA A 191 2.56 4.42 11.32
CA ALA A 191 1.50 5.18 10.67
C ALA A 191 0.69 5.92 11.73
N GLN A 192 0.89 7.22 11.84
CA GLN A 192 0.11 8.05 12.76
C GLN A 192 -1.36 8.02 12.35
N ARG A 193 -2.18 7.35 13.17
CA ARG A 193 -3.62 7.53 13.14
C ARG A 193 -3.94 8.86 13.80
N GLY A 194 -4.61 9.75 13.10
CA GLY A 194 -4.94 11.04 13.70
C GLY A 194 -5.55 12.03 12.71
N THR A 195 -5.82 13.19 13.22
CA THR A 195 -6.31 14.32 12.45
C THR A 195 -5.13 15.08 11.86
N LYS A 196 -5.09 15.19 10.52
CA LYS A 196 -4.18 16.10 9.83
C LYS A 196 -4.76 17.51 9.87
N VAL A 197 -3.93 18.48 10.16
CA VAL A 197 -4.27 19.90 10.06
C VAL A 197 -3.52 20.47 8.87
N ILE A 198 -4.23 21.10 7.94
CA ILE A 198 -3.68 21.69 6.72
C ILE A 198 -4.10 23.17 6.70
N GLU A 199 -3.12 24.07 6.67
CA GLU A 199 -3.35 25.48 6.44
C GLU A 199 -3.44 25.71 4.93
N HIS A 200 -4.66 25.95 4.43
CA HIS A 200 -4.90 26.14 3.00
C HIS A 200 -5.12 27.62 2.68
N PRO A 201 -4.43 28.19 1.67
CA PRO A 201 -4.48 29.64 1.40
C PRO A 201 -5.89 30.20 1.15
N GLN A 202 -6.79 29.42 0.56
CA GLN A 202 -8.14 29.85 0.18
C GLN A 202 -9.22 29.27 1.11
N LEU A 203 -9.01 28.08 1.68
CA LEU A 203 -10.00 27.36 2.47
C LEU A 203 -9.78 27.50 3.98
N GLY A 204 -8.71 28.17 4.39
CA GLY A 204 -8.32 28.30 5.82
C GLY A 204 -7.79 27.01 6.42
N THR A 205 -7.93 26.87 7.73
CA THR A 205 -7.46 25.69 8.47
C THR A 205 -8.41 24.51 8.25
N LEU A 206 -7.93 23.45 7.61
CA LEU A 206 -8.66 22.20 7.39
C LEU A 206 -8.19 21.14 8.39
N ARG A 207 -9.14 20.54 9.11
CA ARG A 207 -8.92 19.40 10.00
C ARG A 207 -9.49 18.14 9.37
N LEU A 208 -8.63 17.17 9.05
CA LEU A 208 -8.99 16.02 8.23
C LEU A 208 -8.62 14.72 8.95
N HIS A 209 -9.59 13.85 9.16
CA HIS A 209 -9.33 12.45 9.47
C HIS A 209 -8.74 11.76 8.25
N HIS A 210 -7.58 11.15 8.40
CA HIS A 210 -6.93 10.39 7.34
C HIS A 210 -7.09 8.90 7.58
N ALA A 211 -7.66 8.22 6.61
CA ALA A 211 -7.73 6.77 6.55
C ALA A 211 -7.03 6.26 5.29
N GLN A 212 -6.34 5.14 5.44
CA GLN A 212 -5.78 4.42 4.31
C GLN A 212 -6.24 2.96 4.37
N THR A 213 -6.65 2.43 3.24
CA THR A 213 -7.15 1.07 3.10
C THR A 213 -6.49 0.36 1.93
N VAL A 214 -6.47 -0.96 2.01
CA VAL A 214 -6.03 -1.85 0.94
C VAL A 214 -7.30 -2.42 0.29
N PRO A 215 -7.55 -2.17 -0.99
CA PRO A 215 -8.68 -2.77 -1.69
C PRO A 215 -8.59 -4.30 -1.65
N THR A 216 -9.74 -4.95 -1.49
CA THR A 216 -9.81 -6.41 -1.45
C THR A 216 -9.31 -7.01 -2.77
N GLY A 217 -8.42 -7.98 -2.69
CA GLY A 217 -7.84 -8.63 -3.87
C GLY A 217 -6.68 -7.86 -4.52
N GLN A 218 -6.35 -6.66 -4.03
CA GLN A 218 -5.31 -5.79 -4.58
C GLN A 218 -4.31 -5.38 -3.49
N PRO A 219 -3.47 -6.30 -2.98
CA PRO A 219 -2.60 -6.05 -1.82
C PRO A 219 -1.53 -4.96 -2.07
N GLU A 220 -1.24 -4.67 -3.33
CA GLU A 220 -0.27 -3.65 -3.74
C GLU A 220 -0.86 -2.24 -3.82
N LEU A 221 -2.21 -2.15 -3.87
CA LEU A 221 -2.87 -0.86 -3.96
C LEU A 221 -3.14 -0.26 -2.57
N ARG A 222 -3.15 1.06 -2.52
CA ARG A 222 -3.50 1.82 -1.31
C ARG A 222 -4.44 2.96 -1.70
N MET A 223 -5.63 2.93 -1.13
CA MET A 223 -6.58 4.05 -1.24
C MET A 223 -6.48 4.91 0.01
N ALA A 224 -6.20 6.19 -0.14
CA ALA A 224 -6.19 7.15 0.96
C ALA A 224 -7.38 8.10 0.81
N VAL A 225 -8.09 8.31 1.92
CA VAL A 225 -9.26 9.20 2.00
C VAL A 225 -9.09 10.15 3.16
N TYR A 226 -9.48 11.40 2.97
CA TYR A 226 -9.43 12.44 3.97
C TYR A 226 -10.86 12.95 4.23
N ALA A 227 -11.41 12.65 5.38
CA ALA A 227 -12.76 13.08 5.77
C ALA A 227 -12.68 14.32 6.70
N PRO A 228 -13.63 15.27 6.63
CA PRO A 228 -13.66 16.43 7.52
C PRO A 228 -13.81 15.98 8.99
N ALA A 229 -12.96 16.51 9.87
CA ALA A 229 -13.00 16.23 11.30
C ALA A 229 -13.93 17.19 12.08
N ASP A 230 -14.31 18.30 11.46
CA ASP A 230 -15.21 19.30 12.05
C ASP A 230 -16.13 19.93 10.99
N GLU A 231 -17.13 20.69 11.43
CA GLU A 231 -18.14 21.29 10.57
C GLU A 231 -17.56 22.42 9.70
N ALA A 232 -16.59 23.17 10.18
CA ALA A 232 -15.93 24.22 9.44
C ALA A 232 -15.21 23.64 8.21
N THR A 233 -14.46 22.53 8.42
CA THR A 233 -13.79 21.81 7.35
C THR A 233 -14.79 21.21 6.36
N ARG A 234 -15.91 20.65 6.85
CA ARG A 234 -16.96 20.10 5.98
C ARG A 234 -17.55 21.18 5.07
N THR A 235 -17.87 22.32 5.64
CA THR A 235 -18.38 23.47 4.88
C THR A 235 -17.37 23.96 3.84
N ALA A 236 -16.10 24.07 4.21
CA ALA A 236 -15.04 24.48 3.30
C ALA A 236 -14.88 23.50 2.12
N LEU A 237 -14.86 22.19 2.39
CA LEU A 237 -14.78 21.16 1.33
C LEU A 237 -15.99 21.18 0.40
N ALA A 238 -17.18 21.44 0.92
CA ALA A 238 -18.40 21.49 0.11
C ALA A 238 -18.40 22.63 -0.95
N THR A 239 -17.44 23.54 -0.89
CA THR A 239 -17.27 24.61 -1.91
C THR A 239 -16.43 24.17 -3.12
N LEU A 240 -15.83 22.98 -3.09
CA LEU A 240 -14.99 22.45 -4.18
C LEU A 240 -15.80 21.83 -5.30
#